data_ad3a3c90bfc706d5b4fb282209bbe653
#
_entry.id   ad3a3c90bfc706d5b4fb282209bbe653
#
_cell.length_a   1.000
_cell.length_b   1.000
_cell.length_c   1.000
_cell.angle_alpha   90.00
_cell.angle_beta   90.00
_cell.angle_gamma   90.00
#
_symmetry.space_group_name_H-M   'P 1'
#
loop_
_entity.id
_entity.type
_entity.pdbx_description
1 polymer ?
#
loop_
_entity_poly.entity_id
_entity_poly.type
_entity_poly.pdbx_seq_one_letter_code
_entity_poly.pdbx_strand_id
1 'polypeptide(L)'
;MKKKTLVPLIVFLLGICLVSFIVYKTDTHEREQRHITAQLNAATYGERIKNEITDGIEITNALGQILISENGEIHQFDTIAGNLMSDSIESVQLAPDGIVTDIYPTAGNEAGKIDLIHDKDRGKISCYARDNHIIITQGPFELKQGGYGIAVRNPVYLKDKNEQEYFWGF
;
A
#
# COMPACT_ATOMS: atom_id res chain seq x y z
N MET A 1 -40.60 49.29 -35.40
CA MET A 1 -40.95 47.83 -35.40
C MET A 1 -42.41 47.67 -35.01
N LYS A 2 -43.21 46.99 -35.84
CA LYS A 2 -44.64 46.87 -35.59
C LYS A 2 -44.88 45.96 -34.36
N LYS A 3 -45.76 46.38 -33.44
CA LYS A 3 -46.09 45.65 -32.18
C LYS A 3 -46.37 44.13 -32.40
N LYS A 4 -46.76 43.72 -33.59
CA LYS A 4 -47.04 42.35 -33.96
C LYS A 4 -45.82 41.41 -34.03
N THR A 5 -44.58 41.93 -34.15
CA THR A 5 -43.34 41.14 -34.22
C THR A 5 -42.56 41.17 -32.88
N LEU A 6 -42.85 42.15 -32.02
CA LEU A 6 -42.16 42.34 -30.77
C LEU A 6 -42.52 41.24 -29.71
N VAL A 7 -43.79 40.87 -29.63
CA VAL A 7 -44.23 39.87 -28.65
C VAL A 7 -43.64 38.48 -28.91
N PRO A 8 -43.69 37.92 -30.15
CA PRO A 8 -43.06 36.62 -30.38
C PRO A 8 -41.54 36.66 -30.21
N LEU A 9 -40.86 37.78 -30.48
CA LEU A 9 -39.43 37.92 -30.25
C LEU A 9 -39.08 37.85 -28.74
N ILE A 10 -39.88 38.52 -27.90
CA ILE A 10 -39.68 38.48 -26.43
C ILE A 10 -39.90 37.08 -25.87
N VAL A 11 -40.96 36.37 -26.32
CA VAL A 11 -41.23 35.01 -25.91
C VAL A 11 -40.11 34.04 -26.31
N PHE A 12 -39.56 34.23 -27.53
CA PHE A 12 -38.43 33.44 -28.00
C PHE A 12 -37.15 33.68 -27.18
N LEU A 13 -36.83 34.93 -26.85
CA LEU A 13 -35.70 35.28 -26.02
C LEU A 13 -35.85 34.71 -24.58
N LEU A 14 -37.04 34.82 -24.03
CA LEU A 14 -37.32 34.23 -22.68
C LEU A 14 -37.18 32.71 -22.72
N GLY A 15 -37.61 32.04 -23.78
CA GLY A 15 -37.41 30.61 -23.99
C GLY A 15 -35.93 30.23 -24.03
N ILE A 16 -35.09 30.97 -24.77
CA ILE A 16 -33.64 30.73 -24.81
C ILE A 16 -33.02 30.95 -23.43
N CYS A 17 -33.37 32.01 -22.71
CA CYS A 17 -32.85 32.28 -21.39
C CYS A 17 -33.22 31.14 -20.42
N LEU A 18 -34.42 30.64 -20.47
CA LEU A 18 -34.90 29.56 -19.59
C LEU A 18 -34.15 28.25 -19.88
N VAL A 19 -34.00 27.88 -21.17
CA VAL A 19 -33.24 26.68 -21.55
C VAL A 19 -31.77 26.82 -21.15
N SER A 20 -31.15 27.96 -21.40
CA SER A 20 -29.75 28.22 -21.00
C SER A 20 -29.57 28.16 -19.51
N PHE A 21 -30.51 28.66 -18.74
CA PHE A 21 -30.49 28.57 -17.27
C PHE A 21 -30.60 27.12 -16.77
N ILE A 22 -31.48 26.32 -17.37
CA ILE A 22 -31.62 24.90 -17.02
C ILE A 22 -30.32 24.14 -17.33
N VAL A 23 -29.78 24.32 -18.54
CA VAL A 23 -28.52 23.68 -18.94
C VAL A 23 -27.37 24.07 -18.01
N TYR A 24 -27.24 25.34 -17.68
CA TYR A 24 -26.22 25.83 -16.75
C TYR A 24 -26.37 25.20 -15.35
N LYS A 25 -27.59 25.13 -14.83
CA LYS A 25 -27.87 24.52 -13.54
C LYS A 25 -27.54 23.02 -13.54
N THR A 26 -27.91 22.32 -14.62
CA THR A 26 -27.63 20.87 -14.76
C THR A 26 -26.12 20.61 -14.86
N ASP A 27 -25.38 21.38 -15.68
CA ASP A 27 -23.94 21.23 -15.83
C ASP A 27 -23.18 21.49 -14.51
N THR A 28 -23.57 22.57 -13.78
CA THR A 28 -22.97 22.84 -12.46
C THR A 28 -23.25 21.73 -11.46
N HIS A 29 -24.46 21.18 -11.44
CA HIS A 29 -24.81 20.09 -10.52
C HIS A 29 -24.06 18.80 -10.87
N GLU A 30 -23.95 18.47 -12.16
CA GLU A 30 -23.16 17.31 -12.59
C GLU A 30 -21.68 17.43 -12.27
N ARG A 31 -21.09 18.62 -12.42
CA ARG A 31 -19.67 18.87 -12.04
C ARG A 31 -19.47 18.68 -10.55
N GLU A 32 -20.35 19.19 -9.72
CA GLU A 32 -20.29 19.04 -8.26
C GLU A 32 -20.41 17.56 -7.86
N GLN A 33 -21.33 16.82 -8.45
CA GLN A 33 -21.48 15.38 -8.23
C GLN A 33 -20.22 14.59 -8.63
N ARG A 34 -19.62 14.90 -9.77
CA ARG A 34 -18.37 14.28 -10.22
C ARG A 34 -17.22 14.60 -9.25
N HIS A 35 -17.12 15.81 -8.75
CA HIS A 35 -16.11 16.20 -7.76
C HIS A 35 -16.28 15.44 -6.44
N ILE A 36 -17.49 15.36 -5.91
CA ILE A 36 -17.79 14.61 -4.68
C ILE A 36 -17.46 13.13 -4.89
N THR A 37 -17.88 12.55 -5.99
CA THR A 37 -17.60 11.13 -6.29
C THR A 37 -16.09 10.87 -6.41
N ALA A 38 -15.34 11.76 -7.07
CA ALA A 38 -13.90 11.63 -7.18
C ALA A 38 -13.20 11.73 -5.82
N GLN A 39 -13.63 12.66 -4.95
CA GLN A 39 -13.12 12.81 -3.60
C GLN A 39 -13.40 11.58 -2.73
N LEU A 40 -14.64 11.05 -2.78
CA LEU A 40 -15.02 9.84 -2.04
C LEU A 40 -14.20 8.63 -2.50
N ASN A 41 -14.06 8.45 -3.82
CA ASN A 41 -13.25 7.37 -4.37
C ASN A 41 -11.78 7.50 -3.93
N ALA A 42 -11.19 8.69 -4.02
CA ALA A 42 -9.80 8.91 -3.59
C ALA A 42 -9.62 8.63 -2.10
N ALA A 43 -10.54 9.07 -1.24
CA ALA A 43 -10.53 8.78 0.19
C ALA A 43 -10.66 7.27 0.46
N THR A 44 -11.59 6.59 -0.21
CA THR A 44 -11.79 5.14 -0.05
C THR A 44 -10.56 4.34 -0.46
N TYR A 45 -9.94 4.66 -1.60
CA TYR A 45 -8.70 4.01 -2.03
C TYR A 45 -7.54 4.31 -1.10
N GLY A 46 -7.43 5.54 -0.58
CA GLY A 46 -6.41 5.93 0.39
C GLY A 46 -6.51 5.13 1.69
N GLU A 47 -7.72 5.00 2.24
CA GLU A 47 -7.96 4.19 3.44
C GLU A 47 -7.71 2.69 3.18
N ARG A 48 -8.06 2.17 2.00
CA ARG A 48 -7.77 0.79 1.64
C ARG A 48 -6.27 0.52 1.64
N ILE A 49 -5.48 1.35 0.96
CA ILE A 49 -4.01 1.21 0.92
C ILE A 49 -3.42 1.30 2.33
N LYS A 50 -3.88 2.23 3.14
CA LYS A 50 -3.44 2.38 4.53
C LYS A 50 -3.71 1.11 5.34
N ASN A 51 -4.91 0.53 5.22
CA ASN A 51 -5.27 -0.69 5.92
C ASN A 51 -4.39 -1.87 5.48
N GLU A 52 -4.17 -2.05 4.18
CA GLU A 52 -3.31 -3.11 3.66
C GLU A 52 -1.84 -2.98 4.14
N ILE A 53 -1.33 -1.74 4.24
CA ILE A 53 0.00 -1.50 4.85
C ILE A 53 -0.02 -1.84 6.35
N THR A 54 -1.07 -1.48 7.05
CA THR A 54 -1.21 -1.79 8.48
C THR A 54 -1.25 -3.29 8.72
N ASP A 55 -2.02 -4.03 7.91
CA ASP A 55 -2.08 -5.50 7.96
C ASP A 55 -0.69 -6.11 7.73
N GLY A 56 0.06 -5.59 6.76
CA GLY A 56 1.45 -6.00 6.53
C GLY A 56 2.35 -5.75 7.75
N ILE A 57 2.20 -4.63 8.45
CA ILE A 57 2.94 -4.32 9.69
C ILE A 57 2.55 -5.31 10.80
N GLU A 58 1.27 -5.61 10.96
CA GLU A 58 0.79 -6.55 11.98
C GLU A 58 1.31 -7.97 11.74
N ILE A 59 1.33 -8.41 10.47
CA ILE A 59 1.91 -9.70 10.08
C ILE A 59 3.40 -9.76 10.43
N THR A 60 4.17 -8.73 10.09
CA THR A 60 5.61 -8.73 10.42
C THR A 60 5.85 -8.69 11.92
N ASN A 61 5.00 -8.02 12.69
CA ASN A 61 5.06 -8.03 14.16
C ASN A 61 4.76 -9.41 14.72
N ALA A 62 3.71 -10.08 14.24
CA ALA A 62 3.35 -11.42 14.69
C ALA A 62 4.49 -12.42 14.43
N LEU A 63 5.04 -12.39 13.21
CA LEU A 63 6.18 -13.25 12.85
C LEU A 63 7.42 -12.93 13.69
N GLY A 64 7.71 -11.66 13.94
CA GLY A 64 8.80 -11.24 14.80
C GLY A 64 8.66 -11.76 16.23
N GLN A 65 7.45 -11.74 16.79
CA GLN A 65 7.20 -12.32 18.13
C GLN A 65 7.38 -13.84 18.16
N ILE A 66 6.92 -14.56 17.13
CA ILE A 66 7.15 -16.00 17.02
C ILE A 66 8.65 -16.28 16.94
N LEU A 67 9.38 -15.56 16.10
CA LEU A 67 10.82 -15.70 15.92
C LEU A 67 11.59 -15.48 17.24
N ILE A 68 11.22 -14.44 18.00
CA ILE A 68 11.82 -14.16 19.31
C ILE A 68 11.50 -15.31 20.28
N SER A 69 10.27 -15.82 20.31
CA SER A 69 9.86 -16.89 21.23
C SER A 69 10.51 -18.23 20.90
N GLU A 70 10.87 -18.46 19.64
CA GLU A 70 11.50 -19.68 19.14
C GLU A 70 13.02 -19.53 18.93
N ASN A 71 13.63 -18.47 19.50
CA ASN A 71 15.08 -18.21 19.47
C ASN A 71 15.68 -18.10 18.06
N GLY A 72 14.97 -17.46 17.15
CA GLY A 72 15.47 -17.13 15.81
C GLY A 72 15.13 -18.14 14.71
N GLU A 73 14.27 -19.10 15.01
CA GLU A 73 13.73 -20.06 14.04
C GLU A 73 12.20 -19.98 14.05
N ILE A 74 11.57 -20.17 12.91
CA ILE A 74 10.12 -20.37 12.84
C ILE A 74 9.86 -21.79 12.38
N HIS A 75 9.50 -22.65 13.32
CA HIS A 75 9.06 -23.99 12.99
C HIS A 75 7.76 -23.92 12.19
N GLN A 76 7.66 -24.69 11.08
CA GLN A 76 6.51 -24.68 10.17
C GLN A 76 6.24 -23.32 9.51
N PHE A 77 7.29 -22.60 9.13
CA PHE A 77 7.18 -21.29 8.47
C PHE A 77 6.17 -21.29 7.32
N ASP A 78 6.22 -22.27 6.39
CA ASP A 78 5.31 -22.33 5.26
C ASP A 78 3.83 -22.44 5.67
N THR A 79 3.54 -23.16 6.75
CA THR A 79 2.18 -23.29 7.26
C THR A 79 1.69 -21.97 7.87
N ILE A 80 2.53 -21.33 8.67
CA ILE A 80 2.22 -20.05 9.32
C ILE A 80 2.08 -18.96 8.26
N ALA A 81 3.06 -18.83 7.36
CA ALA A 81 3.04 -17.87 6.29
C ALA A 81 1.82 -18.07 5.37
N GLY A 82 1.49 -19.32 5.01
CA GLY A 82 0.32 -19.63 4.21
C GLY A 82 -1.00 -19.19 4.82
N ASN A 83 -1.12 -19.24 6.16
CA ASN A 83 -2.30 -18.75 6.88
C ASN A 83 -2.38 -17.23 6.98
N LEU A 84 -1.26 -16.54 6.80
CA LEU A 84 -1.17 -15.07 6.81
C LEU A 84 -1.35 -14.45 5.42
N MET A 85 -1.35 -15.25 4.36
CA MET A 85 -1.57 -14.76 3.00
C MET A 85 -2.98 -14.22 2.81
N SER A 86 -3.08 -13.17 2.03
CA SER A 86 -4.34 -12.57 1.59
C SER A 86 -4.18 -12.08 0.15
N ASP A 87 -5.25 -11.58 -0.46
CA ASP A 87 -5.20 -11.02 -1.82
C ASP A 87 -4.24 -9.83 -1.96
N SER A 88 -3.89 -9.18 -0.86
CA SER A 88 -2.98 -8.02 -0.82
C SER A 88 -1.56 -8.36 -0.37
N ILE A 89 -1.31 -9.55 0.16
CA ILE A 89 0.01 -10.02 0.60
C ILE A 89 0.60 -10.95 -0.44
N GLU A 90 1.56 -10.44 -1.19
CA GLU A 90 2.22 -11.16 -2.29
C GLU A 90 3.22 -12.22 -1.79
N SER A 91 3.96 -11.91 -0.74
CA SER A 91 4.90 -12.85 -0.12
C SER A 91 5.24 -12.47 1.31
N VAL A 92 5.59 -13.49 2.09
CA VAL A 92 6.16 -13.39 3.44
C VAL A 92 7.58 -13.94 3.39
N GLN A 93 8.53 -13.25 4.02
CA GLN A 93 9.94 -13.56 3.92
C GLN A 93 10.64 -13.47 5.27
N LEU A 94 11.63 -14.33 5.48
CA LEU A 94 12.58 -14.22 6.58
C LEU A 94 13.98 -13.94 6.02
N ALA A 95 14.67 -12.99 6.62
CA ALA A 95 15.98 -12.54 6.13
C ALA A 95 16.99 -12.43 7.30
N PRO A 96 17.50 -13.56 7.82
CA PRO A 96 18.57 -13.54 8.82
C PRO A 96 19.79 -12.81 8.25
N ASP A 97 20.40 -11.94 9.06
CA ASP A 97 21.50 -11.06 8.66
C ASP A 97 21.21 -10.18 7.43
N GLY A 98 19.91 -10.03 7.09
CA GLY A 98 19.45 -9.29 5.91
C GLY A 98 19.45 -10.07 4.61
N ILE A 99 19.78 -11.35 4.61
CA ILE A 99 19.75 -12.24 3.44
C ILE A 99 18.48 -13.08 3.50
N VAL A 100 17.62 -12.97 2.50
CA VAL A 100 16.37 -13.72 2.44
C VAL A 100 16.64 -15.20 2.28
N THR A 101 16.32 -16.00 3.30
CA THR A 101 16.50 -17.47 3.31
C THR A 101 15.21 -18.21 3.09
N ASP A 102 14.10 -17.69 3.62
CA ASP A 102 12.79 -18.32 3.56
C ASP A 102 11.78 -17.38 2.91
N ILE A 103 11.01 -17.89 1.99
CA ILE A 103 9.99 -17.14 1.24
C ILE A 103 8.75 -18.01 1.06
N TYR A 104 7.60 -17.45 1.37
CA TYR A 104 6.32 -18.04 1.02
C TYR A 104 5.46 -17.06 0.20
N PRO A 105 4.81 -17.46 -0.91
CA PRO A 105 4.99 -18.75 -1.58
C PRO A 105 6.38 -18.89 -2.24
N THR A 106 6.90 -20.10 -2.33
CA THR A 106 8.19 -20.40 -2.95
C THR A 106 8.14 -20.26 -4.47
N ALA A 107 6.98 -20.49 -5.08
CA ALA A 107 6.81 -20.41 -6.53
C ALA A 107 7.06 -18.98 -7.04
N GLY A 108 8.02 -18.83 -7.95
CA GLY A 108 8.40 -17.53 -8.53
C GLY A 108 9.31 -16.67 -7.64
N ASN A 109 9.67 -17.15 -6.46
CA ASN A 109 10.54 -16.47 -5.52
C ASN A 109 11.89 -17.17 -5.40
N GLU A 110 12.96 -16.41 -5.23
CA GLU A 110 14.33 -16.94 -5.17
C GLU A 110 14.97 -16.62 -3.81
N ALA A 111 14.86 -17.55 -2.85
CA ALA A 111 15.57 -17.49 -1.58
C ALA A 111 17.10 -17.48 -1.80
N GLY A 112 17.84 -16.83 -0.90
CA GLY A 112 19.30 -16.76 -0.91
C GLY A 112 19.94 -15.79 -1.92
N LYS A 113 19.14 -15.17 -2.78
CA LYS A 113 19.63 -14.20 -3.80
C LYS A 113 19.27 -12.75 -3.48
N ILE A 114 18.47 -12.50 -2.47
CA ILE A 114 18.04 -11.15 -2.08
C ILE A 114 18.78 -10.77 -0.82
N ASP A 115 19.71 -9.83 -0.95
CA ASP A 115 20.42 -9.20 0.16
C ASP A 115 19.82 -7.84 0.43
N LEU A 116 19.11 -7.71 1.53
CA LEU A 116 18.40 -6.48 1.89
C LEU A 116 19.30 -5.40 2.47
N ILE A 117 20.50 -5.75 2.91
CA ILE A 117 21.45 -4.82 3.53
C ILE A 117 22.41 -4.22 2.48
N HIS A 118 22.95 -5.05 1.57
CA HIS A 118 23.94 -4.62 0.59
C HIS A 118 23.34 -4.28 -0.78
N ASP A 119 22.03 -4.39 -0.94
CA ASP A 119 21.33 -3.95 -2.16
C ASP A 119 21.55 -2.45 -2.40
N LYS A 120 21.90 -2.07 -3.64
CA LYS A 120 22.27 -0.69 -4.01
C LYS A 120 21.11 0.30 -3.82
N ASP A 121 19.90 -0.15 -4.09
CA ASP A 121 18.69 0.69 -4.12
C ASP A 121 17.92 0.62 -2.80
N ARG A 122 17.94 -0.53 -2.14
CA ARG A 122 17.12 -0.85 -0.97
C ARG A 122 17.91 -0.89 0.33
N GLY A 123 19.22 -1.15 0.28
CA GLY A 123 20.06 -1.35 1.45
C GLY A 123 20.09 -0.16 2.41
N LYS A 124 20.13 1.06 1.91
CA LYS A 124 20.13 2.26 2.76
C LYS A 124 18.93 2.34 3.70
N ILE A 125 17.75 2.02 3.19
CA ILE A 125 16.53 2.07 3.99
C ILE A 125 16.43 0.89 4.97
N SER A 126 16.93 -0.29 4.56
CA SER A 126 17.04 -1.45 5.44
C SER A 126 18.03 -1.21 6.58
N CYS A 127 19.19 -0.66 6.29
CA CYS A 127 20.17 -0.25 7.32
C CYS A 127 19.56 0.80 8.28
N TYR A 128 18.83 1.78 7.73
CA TYR A 128 18.16 2.78 8.55
C TYR A 128 17.11 2.16 9.49
N ALA A 129 16.31 1.20 9.00
CA ALA A 129 15.36 0.46 9.82
C ALA A 129 16.06 -0.30 10.96
N ARG A 130 17.11 -1.05 10.62
CA ARG A 130 17.95 -1.76 11.57
C ARG A 130 18.54 -0.82 12.62
N ASP A 131 19.26 0.22 12.19
CA ASP A 131 20.03 1.08 13.11
C ASP A 131 19.13 1.93 14.03
N ASN A 132 17.86 2.13 13.67
CA ASN A 132 16.89 2.88 14.47
C ASN A 132 15.82 2.00 15.14
N HIS A 133 15.86 0.68 14.99
CA HIS A 133 14.87 -0.26 15.56
C HIS A 133 13.42 0.08 15.16
N ILE A 134 13.19 0.43 13.91
CA ILE A 134 11.87 0.83 13.43
C ILE A 134 11.40 -0.02 12.26
N ILE A 135 10.10 -0.29 12.23
CA ILE A 135 9.46 -0.87 11.05
C ILE A 135 9.40 0.20 9.96
N ILE A 136 9.73 -0.18 8.74
CA ILE A 136 9.63 0.70 7.59
C ILE A 136 8.78 0.09 6.49
N THR A 137 8.16 0.96 5.72
CA THR A 137 7.56 0.62 4.43
C THR A 137 8.37 1.25 3.30
N GLN A 138 8.61 0.48 2.24
CA GLN A 138 9.33 0.94 1.06
C GLN A 138 8.57 0.57 -0.19
N GLY A 139 8.43 1.51 -1.09
CA GLY A 139 7.76 1.32 -2.37
C GLY A 139 6.88 2.52 -2.76
N PRO A 140 6.02 2.38 -3.80
CA PRO A 140 5.93 1.17 -4.62
C PRO A 140 7.17 0.96 -5.50
N PHE A 141 7.54 -0.30 -5.76
CA PHE A 141 8.58 -0.68 -6.70
C PHE A 141 8.13 -1.87 -7.54
N GLU A 142 8.75 -2.03 -8.70
CA GLU A 142 8.46 -3.14 -9.59
C GLU A 142 8.90 -4.46 -8.97
N LEU A 143 7.98 -5.42 -8.94
CA LEU A 143 8.24 -6.77 -8.43
C LEU A 143 8.86 -7.63 -9.53
N LYS A 144 9.73 -8.57 -9.15
CA LYS A 144 10.32 -9.52 -10.11
C LYS A 144 9.28 -10.42 -10.78
N GLN A 145 8.19 -10.68 -10.08
CA GLN A 145 7.05 -11.46 -10.58
C GLN A 145 6.12 -10.64 -11.48
N GLY A 146 6.39 -9.34 -11.66
CA GLY A 146 5.54 -8.38 -12.35
C GLY A 146 4.62 -7.61 -11.40
N GLY A 147 4.14 -6.44 -11.85
CA GLY A 147 3.33 -5.53 -11.04
C GLY A 147 4.16 -4.66 -10.10
N TYR A 148 3.47 -3.97 -9.20
CA TYR A 148 4.09 -3.06 -8.22
C TYR A 148 3.69 -3.48 -6.81
N GLY A 149 4.63 -3.42 -5.88
CA GLY A 149 4.41 -3.77 -4.49
C GLY A 149 5.07 -2.80 -3.51
N ILE A 150 4.63 -2.90 -2.27
CA ILE A 150 5.22 -2.22 -1.12
C ILE A 150 5.80 -3.29 -0.21
N ALA A 151 7.06 -3.15 0.20
CA ALA A 151 7.65 -4.00 1.20
C ALA A 151 7.53 -3.38 2.60
N VAL A 152 7.10 -4.18 3.55
CA VAL A 152 7.19 -3.87 4.98
C VAL A 152 8.39 -4.64 5.53
N ARG A 153 9.30 -3.94 6.24
CA ARG A 153 10.46 -4.56 6.89
C ARG A 153 10.43 -4.26 8.36
N ASN A 154 10.45 -5.33 9.15
CA ASN A 154 10.51 -5.28 10.60
C ASN A 154 11.87 -5.83 11.06
N PRO A 155 12.79 -4.99 11.55
CA PRO A 155 14.06 -5.47 12.08
C PRO A 155 13.82 -6.18 13.41
N VAL A 156 14.23 -7.44 13.48
CA VAL A 156 14.09 -8.29 14.64
C VAL A 156 15.44 -8.41 15.37
N TYR A 157 15.38 -8.36 16.68
CA TYR A 157 16.53 -8.45 17.57
C TYR A 157 16.35 -9.60 18.55
N LEU A 158 17.43 -10.36 18.74
CA LEU A 158 17.47 -11.44 19.70
C LEU A 158 18.53 -11.14 20.75
N LYS A 159 18.51 -11.88 21.84
CA LYS A 159 19.54 -11.83 22.89
C LYS A 159 20.44 -13.04 22.82
N ASP A 160 21.72 -12.81 22.93
CA ASP A 160 22.70 -13.87 23.07
C ASP A 160 22.73 -14.47 24.49
N LYS A 161 23.64 -15.42 24.71
CA LYS A 161 23.83 -16.09 26.04
C LYS A 161 24.27 -15.13 27.16
N ASN A 162 24.73 -13.94 26.81
CA ASN A 162 25.18 -12.91 27.74
C ASN A 162 24.13 -11.79 27.89
N GLU A 163 22.91 -12.03 27.47
CA GLU A 163 21.81 -11.04 27.44
C GLU A 163 22.07 -9.82 26.55
N GLN A 164 23.07 -9.89 25.65
CA GLN A 164 23.37 -8.83 24.71
C GLN A 164 22.46 -8.94 23.50
N GLU A 165 21.79 -7.82 23.17
CA GLU A 165 20.93 -7.73 22.01
C GLU A 165 21.76 -7.68 20.72
N TYR A 166 21.33 -8.43 19.72
CA TYR A 166 21.91 -8.39 18.37
C TYR A 166 20.82 -8.40 17.31
N PHE A 167 21.12 -7.79 16.18
CA PHE A 167 20.23 -7.82 15.02
C PHE A 167 20.19 -9.24 14.44
N TRP A 168 19.01 -9.85 14.43
CA TRP A 168 18.82 -11.15 13.82
C TRP A 168 18.59 -11.05 12.31
N GLY A 169 17.76 -10.07 11.89
CA GLY A 169 17.37 -9.92 10.50
C GLY A 169 16.05 -9.16 10.33
N PHE A 170 15.37 -9.45 9.24
CA PHE A 170 14.06 -8.88 8.93
C PHE A 170 13.02 -9.97 8.73
#